data_d14e343465e200198fb90e8c2ec65ec5
#
_entry.id   d14e343465e200198fb90e8c2ec65ec5
#
_cell.length_a   1.000
_cell.length_b   1.000
_cell.length_c   1.000
_cell.angle_alpha   90.00
_cell.angle_beta   90.00
_cell.angle_gamma   90.00
#
_symmetry.space_group_name_H-M   'P 1'
#
loop_
_entity.id
_entity.type
_entity.pdbx_description
1 polymer ?
#
loop_
_entity_poly.entity_id
_entity_poly.type
_entity_poly.pdbx_seq_one_letter_code
_entity_poly.pdbx_strand_id
1 'polypeptide(L)'
;MKRREFITLLGGAAAWPLAARAQQSAGQPLVGLLSPLSAAAWVHILGAFRRGMRDLGYVEGANVAFAFRFADGQVAKLPALANGLVALKPAVIAVGSPAAVLETYKATRTIPIVMATSQDPTAVGLAASLARPGGNVTGFWNEGDEALIGKQLDLLKRAVPGIARVGVMVNPDDTADAKPLKALPAAARVLGLAVRVLDVRAAEEFEPAFAAAVRERLQGLHVSPSPLFYANRTQVTAIAARAGLPAVYGFREFAMAGGLISYAASLPDIWRRIAGLVDKILKGANPGDLPIERPTQFELVVNLKTAKSMGLTIPEPFLLLADEVIE
;
A
#
# COMPACT_ATOMS: atom_id res chain seq x y z
N MET A 1 -12.14 -75.48 9.98
CA MET A 1 -12.10 -74.02 9.94
C MET A 1 -13.43 -73.47 10.36
N LYS A 2 -13.46 -72.83 11.51
CA LYS A 2 -14.71 -72.43 12.21
C LYS A 2 -15.30 -71.13 11.67
N ARG A 3 -16.59 -71.15 11.34
CA ARG A 3 -17.36 -70.02 10.79
C ARG A 3 -17.32 -68.69 11.55
N ARG A 4 -16.62 -68.63 12.69
CA ARG A 4 -16.51 -67.46 13.56
C ARG A 4 -15.38 -66.49 13.19
N GLU A 5 -14.36 -66.91 12.42
CA GLU A 5 -13.23 -66.04 12.04
C GLU A 5 -13.48 -65.19 10.78
N PHE A 6 -14.52 -65.52 10.01
CA PHE A 6 -14.85 -64.78 8.77
C PHE A 6 -15.68 -63.51 9.04
N ILE A 7 -16.32 -63.38 10.19
CA ILE A 7 -17.18 -62.23 10.52
C ILE A 7 -16.38 -61.06 11.11
N THR A 8 -15.20 -61.33 11.71
CA THR A 8 -14.35 -60.29 12.31
C THR A 8 -13.51 -59.54 11.29
N LEU A 9 -13.31 -60.06 10.08
CA LEU A 9 -12.57 -59.39 9.01
C LEU A 9 -13.43 -58.45 8.13
N LEU A 10 -14.73 -58.56 8.15
CA LEU A 10 -15.66 -57.69 7.41
C LEU A 10 -16.09 -56.44 8.20
N GLY A 11 -15.90 -56.41 9.52
CA GLY A 11 -16.19 -55.24 10.36
C GLY A 11 -15.11 -54.16 10.34
N GLY A 12 -13.86 -54.48 9.97
CA GLY A 12 -12.74 -53.54 9.94
C GLY A 12 -12.64 -52.68 8.66
N ALA A 13 -13.22 -53.13 7.55
CA ALA A 13 -13.14 -52.46 6.26
C ALA A 13 -14.20 -51.35 6.07
N ALA A 14 -15.25 -51.33 6.88
CA ALA A 14 -16.32 -50.32 6.77
C ALA A 14 -16.08 -49.03 7.57
N ALA A 15 -15.10 -49.04 8.50
CA ALA A 15 -14.79 -47.86 9.32
C ALA A 15 -13.74 -46.91 8.71
N TRP A 16 -13.00 -47.34 7.67
CA TRP A 16 -11.96 -46.54 7.05
C TRP A 16 -12.45 -45.36 6.20
N PRO A 17 -13.56 -45.41 5.46
CA PRO A 17 -14.02 -44.25 4.71
C PRO A 17 -14.67 -43.16 5.56
N LEU A 18 -15.05 -43.44 6.84
CA LEU A 18 -15.63 -42.42 7.73
C LEU A 18 -14.55 -41.58 8.44
N ALA A 19 -13.39 -42.14 8.73
CA ALA A 19 -12.27 -41.36 9.28
C ALA A 19 -11.61 -40.45 8.26
N ALA A 20 -11.62 -40.81 6.96
CA ALA A 20 -11.10 -39.95 5.89
C ALA A 20 -12.04 -38.76 5.56
N ARG A 21 -13.33 -38.86 5.87
CA ARG A 21 -14.29 -37.73 5.72
C ARG A 21 -14.32 -36.79 6.91
N ALA A 22 -13.87 -37.21 8.09
CA ALA A 22 -13.79 -36.35 9.28
C ALA A 22 -12.61 -35.36 9.22
N GLN A 23 -11.64 -35.54 8.32
CA GLN A 23 -10.53 -34.63 8.10
C GLN A 23 -10.82 -33.54 7.05
N GLN A 24 -12.00 -33.54 6.43
CA GLN A 24 -12.37 -32.63 5.33
C GLN A 24 -13.34 -31.50 5.72
N SER A 25 -13.53 -31.20 6.99
CA SER A 25 -14.33 -30.04 7.43
C SER A 25 -13.56 -29.09 8.37
N ALA A 26 -12.26 -28.93 8.17
CA ALA A 26 -11.63 -27.67 8.52
C ALA A 26 -12.15 -26.65 7.49
N GLY A 27 -13.09 -25.78 7.89
CA GLY A 27 -13.65 -24.75 7.00
C GLY A 27 -12.52 -23.98 6.33
N GLN A 28 -12.75 -23.59 5.08
CA GLN A 28 -11.78 -22.80 4.31
C GLN A 28 -11.28 -21.63 5.17
N PRO A 29 -9.95 -21.42 5.31
CA PRO A 29 -9.45 -20.29 6.05
C PRO A 29 -9.97 -18.97 5.43
N LEU A 30 -10.51 -18.11 6.28
CA LEU A 30 -10.97 -16.79 5.88
C LEU A 30 -9.83 -15.79 6.02
N VAL A 31 -9.50 -15.09 4.96
CA VAL A 31 -8.55 -13.97 4.96
C VAL A 31 -9.33 -12.68 4.87
N GLY A 32 -9.19 -11.83 5.89
CA GLY A 32 -9.79 -10.50 5.90
C GLY A 32 -8.90 -9.50 5.18
N LEU A 33 -9.49 -8.54 4.46
CA LEU A 33 -8.77 -7.41 3.87
C LEU A 33 -9.51 -6.11 4.17
N LEU A 34 -8.77 -5.11 4.68
CA LEU A 34 -9.30 -3.78 4.98
C LEU A 34 -8.48 -2.71 4.23
N SER A 35 -9.19 -1.83 3.54
CA SER A 35 -8.59 -0.68 2.85
C SER A 35 -9.37 0.61 3.13
N PRO A 36 -8.69 1.76 3.30
CA PRO A 36 -9.35 3.06 3.33
C PRO A 36 -9.89 3.49 1.98
N LEU A 37 -9.40 2.90 0.88
CA LEU A 37 -9.78 3.22 -0.50
C LEU A 37 -11.08 2.50 -0.90
N SER A 38 -11.61 2.85 -2.06
CA SER A 38 -12.69 2.09 -2.71
C SER A 38 -12.16 0.84 -3.40
N ALA A 39 -13.05 -0.13 -3.65
CA ALA A 39 -12.71 -1.34 -4.39
C ALA A 39 -12.14 -1.03 -5.79
N ALA A 40 -12.70 -0.04 -6.48
CA ALA A 40 -12.24 0.41 -7.79
C ALA A 40 -10.82 1.00 -7.75
N ALA A 41 -10.53 1.84 -6.74
CA ALA A 41 -9.20 2.42 -6.56
C ALA A 41 -8.15 1.36 -6.21
N TRP A 42 -8.59 0.24 -5.60
CA TRP A 42 -7.69 -0.82 -5.10
C TRP A 42 -7.55 -2.03 -6.03
N VAL A 43 -8.20 -2.02 -7.19
CA VAL A 43 -8.32 -3.18 -8.09
C VAL A 43 -6.96 -3.77 -8.49
N HIS A 44 -5.95 -2.95 -8.79
CA HIS A 44 -4.62 -3.41 -9.18
C HIS A 44 -3.86 -4.06 -8.02
N ILE A 45 -3.94 -3.48 -6.85
CA ILE A 45 -3.33 -3.97 -5.60
C ILE A 45 -3.97 -5.31 -5.22
N LEU A 46 -5.31 -5.36 -5.24
CA LEU A 46 -6.07 -6.58 -4.96
C LEU A 46 -5.76 -7.69 -5.98
N GLY A 47 -5.59 -7.31 -7.25
CA GLY A 47 -5.16 -8.22 -8.30
C GLY A 47 -3.77 -8.81 -8.04
N ALA A 48 -2.82 -8.00 -7.56
CA ALA A 48 -1.48 -8.47 -7.19
C ALA A 48 -1.50 -9.42 -5.99
N PHE A 49 -2.26 -9.09 -4.94
CA PHE A 49 -2.47 -9.97 -3.79
C PHE A 49 -3.08 -11.32 -4.21
N ARG A 50 -4.17 -11.29 -5.00
CA ARG A 50 -4.81 -12.52 -5.49
C ARG A 50 -3.88 -13.35 -6.37
N ARG A 51 -3.03 -12.73 -7.20
CA ARG A 51 -1.98 -13.46 -7.95
C ARG A 51 -1.00 -14.12 -6.99
N GLY A 52 -0.46 -13.38 -6.00
CA GLY A 52 0.43 -13.95 -5.00
C GLY A 52 -0.18 -15.14 -4.26
N MET A 53 -1.46 -15.08 -3.88
CA MET A 53 -2.16 -16.21 -3.27
C MET A 53 -2.30 -17.39 -4.23
N ARG A 54 -2.63 -17.16 -5.50
CA ARG A 54 -2.71 -18.23 -6.52
C ARG A 54 -1.37 -18.89 -6.79
N ASP A 55 -0.29 -18.10 -6.87
CA ASP A 55 1.08 -18.62 -7.05
C ASP A 55 1.48 -19.58 -5.92
N LEU A 56 0.86 -19.42 -4.74
CA LEU A 56 1.05 -20.27 -3.54
C LEU A 56 0.02 -21.41 -3.44
N GLY A 57 -0.85 -21.58 -4.45
CA GLY A 57 -1.82 -22.67 -4.52
C GLY A 57 -3.18 -22.36 -3.88
N TYR A 58 -3.45 -21.10 -3.47
CA TYR A 58 -4.74 -20.69 -2.93
C TYR A 58 -5.72 -20.29 -4.03
N VAL A 59 -6.88 -20.91 -4.04
CA VAL A 59 -7.98 -20.65 -5.00
C VAL A 59 -9.20 -20.21 -4.22
N GLU A 60 -9.64 -18.96 -4.45
CA GLU A 60 -10.83 -18.37 -3.80
C GLU A 60 -12.06 -19.23 -4.05
N GLY A 61 -12.78 -19.60 -3.00
CA GLY A 61 -13.96 -20.47 -3.04
C GLY A 61 -13.65 -21.98 -3.05
N ALA A 62 -12.39 -22.39 -3.30
CA ALA A 62 -11.98 -23.81 -3.26
C ALA A 62 -11.24 -24.16 -1.96
N ASN A 63 -10.20 -23.40 -1.59
CA ASN A 63 -9.40 -23.67 -0.40
C ASN A 63 -9.04 -22.45 0.44
N VAL A 64 -9.55 -21.26 0.06
CA VAL A 64 -9.46 -20.01 0.81
C VAL A 64 -10.70 -19.17 0.53
N ALA A 65 -11.15 -18.41 1.53
CA ALA A 65 -12.21 -17.39 1.37
C ALA A 65 -11.63 -16.00 1.68
N PHE A 66 -12.13 -14.97 1.01
CA PHE A 66 -11.75 -13.58 1.26
C PHE A 66 -12.94 -12.75 1.73
N ALA A 67 -12.72 -11.89 2.73
CA ALA A 67 -13.66 -10.89 3.18
C ALA A 67 -13.07 -9.51 3.02
N PHE A 68 -13.60 -8.73 2.10
CA PHE A 68 -13.14 -7.37 1.83
C PHE A 68 -13.97 -6.32 2.55
N ARG A 69 -13.30 -5.26 3.05
CA ARG A 69 -13.93 -4.06 3.61
C ARG A 69 -13.22 -2.84 3.03
N PHE A 70 -14.03 -1.91 2.50
CA PHE A 70 -13.56 -0.68 1.87
C PHE A 70 -14.23 0.50 2.56
N ALA A 71 -13.44 1.52 2.93
CA ALA A 71 -13.94 2.73 3.58
C ALA A 71 -14.33 3.83 2.57
N ASP A 72 -14.07 3.64 1.27
CA ASP A 72 -14.40 4.58 0.18
C ASP A 72 -13.88 6.01 0.44
N GLY A 73 -12.65 6.12 0.97
CA GLY A 73 -12.02 7.38 1.36
C GLY A 73 -12.49 7.95 2.71
N GLN A 74 -13.48 7.33 3.35
CA GLN A 74 -14.05 7.82 4.61
C GLN A 74 -13.36 7.16 5.82
N VAL A 75 -12.24 7.75 6.26
CA VAL A 75 -11.41 7.22 7.36
C VAL A 75 -12.24 6.96 8.64
N ALA A 76 -13.25 7.79 8.90
CA ALA A 76 -14.15 7.62 10.04
C ALA A 76 -14.92 6.29 10.07
N LYS A 77 -15.03 5.58 8.94
CA LYS A 77 -15.66 4.25 8.88
C LYS A 77 -14.72 3.12 9.31
N LEU A 78 -13.41 3.34 9.34
CA LEU A 78 -12.42 2.29 9.61
C LEU A 78 -12.65 1.53 10.93
N PRO A 79 -13.00 2.17 12.08
CA PRO A 79 -13.26 1.45 13.32
C PRO A 79 -14.40 0.43 13.19
N ALA A 80 -15.52 0.83 12.59
CA ALA A 80 -16.67 -0.05 12.39
C ALA A 80 -16.37 -1.20 11.42
N LEU A 81 -15.63 -0.91 10.33
CA LEU A 81 -15.24 -1.91 9.34
C LEU A 81 -14.23 -2.92 9.92
N ALA A 82 -13.26 -2.47 10.73
CA ALA A 82 -12.31 -3.33 11.42
C ALA A 82 -13.03 -4.28 12.39
N ASN A 83 -13.91 -3.74 13.25
CA ASN A 83 -14.72 -4.55 14.18
C ASN A 83 -15.60 -5.57 13.44
N GLY A 84 -16.27 -5.15 12.36
CA GLY A 84 -17.07 -6.04 11.52
C GLY A 84 -16.27 -7.13 10.84
N LEU A 85 -15.00 -6.86 10.48
CA LEU A 85 -14.10 -7.86 9.92
C LEU A 85 -13.63 -8.85 10.98
N VAL A 86 -13.26 -8.36 12.17
CA VAL A 86 -12.86 -9.18 13.33
C VAL A 86 -13.99 -10.12 13.78
N ALA A 87 -15.25 -9.67 13.74
CA ALA A 87 -16.44 -10.47 14.08
C ALA A 87 -16.61 -11.71 13.17
N LEU A 88 -16.07 -11.68 11.95
CA LEU A 88 -16.05 -12.83 11.04
C LEU A 88 -15.01 -13.89 11.43
N LYS A 89 -14.16 -13.61 12.44
CA LYS A 89 -13.08 -14.49 12.94
C LYS A 89 -12.15 -14.97 11.82
N PRO A 90 -11.57 -14.09 10.99
CA PRO A 90 -10.64 -14.51 9.95
C PRO A 90 -9.38 -15.12 10.57
N ALA A 91 -8.74 -16.03 9.83
CA ALA A 91 -7.46 -16.62 10.21
C ALA A 91 -6.32 -15.58 10.20
N VAL A 92 -6.43 -14.57 9.34
CA VAL A 92 -5.48 -13.46 9.21
C VAL A 92 -6.17 -12.26 8.57
N ILE A 93 -5.73 -11.04 8.90
CA ILE A 93 -6.20 -9.80 8.29
C ILE A 93 -5.02 -9.12 7.58
N ALA A 94 -5.12 -8.91 6.27
CA ALA A 94 -4.20 -8.08 5.51
C ALA A 94 -4.77 -6.64 5.43
N VAL A 95 -3.93 -5.65 5.74
CA VAL A 95 -4.40 -4.26 5.88
C VAL A 95 -3.35 -3.27 5.39
N GLY A 96 -3.79 -2.26 4.66
CA GLY A 96 -2.95 -1.17 4.15
C GLY A 96 -3.34 0.19 4.70
N SER A 97 -2.38 1.08 4.78
CA SER A 97 -2.39 2.43 5.35
C SER A 97 -2.26 2.51 6.88
N PRO A 98 -1.61 3.57 7.39
CA PRO A 98 -1.44 3.79 8.83
C PRO A 98 -2.74 3.76 9.63
N ALA A 99 -3.75 4.50 9.17
CA ALA A 99 -5.03 4.60 9.87
C ALA A 99 -5.75 3.25 9.95
N ALA A 100 -5.83 2.49 8.84
CA ALA A 100 -6.50 1.19 8.83
C ALA A 100 -5.75 0.15 9.68
N VAL A 101 -4.42 0.18 9.67
CA VAL A 101 -3.58 -0.69 10.52
C VAL A 101 -3.84 -0.42 12.00
N LEU A 102 -3.84 0.83 12.42
CA LEU A 102 -4.10 1.21 13.82
C LEU A 102 -5.51 0.80 14.27
N GLU A 103 -6.53 1.03 13.46
CA GLU A 103 -7.91 0.64 13.80
C GLU A 103 -8.09 -0.88 13.83
N THR A 104 -7.43 -1.63 12.93
CA THR A 104 -7.42 -3.09 12.98
C THR A 104 -6.72 -3.60 14.24
N TYR A 105 -5.59 -3.00 14.59
CA TYR A 105 -4.84 -3.36 15.80
C TYR A 105 -5.60 -3.03 17.09
N LYS A 106 -6.41 -1.96 17.13
CA LYS A 106 -7.33 -1.67 18.25
C LYS A 106 -8.44 -2.72 18.35
N ALA A 107 -8.96 -3.17 17.20
CA ALA A 107 -10.07 -4.14 17.15
C ALA A 107 -9.67 -5.56 17.56
N THR A 108 -8.41 -5.96 17.37
CA THR A 108 -7.94 -7.31 17.74
C THR A 108 -6.48 -7.33 18.17
N ARG A 109 -6.16 -8.15 19.20
CA ARG A 109 -4.80 -8.44 19.69
C ARG A 109 -4.42 -9.90 19.48
N THR A 110 -5.32 -10.71 18.91
CA THR A 110 -5.16 -12.15 18.78
C THR A 110 -5.17 -12.63 17.34
N ILE A 111 -6.03 -12.03 16.48
CA ILE A 111 -6.02 -12.36 15.05
C ILE A 111 -4.74 -11.79 14.42
N PRO A 112 -3.97 -12.61 13.69
CA PRO A 112 -2.80 -12.16 12.94
C PRO A 112 -3.11 -11.01 11.99
N ILE A 113 -2.24 -10.00 11.97
CA ILE A 113 -2.34 -8.84 11.08
C ILE A 113 -1.10 -8.79 10.20
N VAL A 114 -1.28 -8.80 8.88
CA VAL A 114 -0.23 -8.55 7.91
C VAL A 114 -0.44 -7.16 7.32
N MET A 115 0.43 -6.22 7.69
CA MET A 115 0.26 -4.81 7.35
C MET A 115 1.13 -4.36 6.17
N ALA A 116 0.66 -3.34 5.46
CA ALA A 116 1.47 -2.43 4.65
C ALA A 116 1.28 -1.01 5.19
N THR A 117 2.31 -0.42 5.79
CA THR A 117 2.21 0.90 6.44
C THR A 117 3.43 1.76 6.15
N SER A 118 3.21 3.08 6.02
CA SER A 118 4.28 4.08 5.97
C SER A 118 4.67 4.58 7.36
N GLN A 119 3.89 4.28 8.40
CA GLN A 119 4.18 4.67 9.77
C GLN A 119 5.12 3.65 10.42
N ASP A 120 6.11 4.14 11.18
CA ASP A 120 7.05 3.30 11.93
C ASP A 120 6.31 2.43 12.96
N PRO A 121 6.26 1.10 12.78
CA PRO A 121 5.48 0.22 13.64
C PRO A 121 6.03 0.12 15.06
N THR A 122 7.31 0.39 15.26
CA THR A 122 7.93 0.38 16.59
C THR A 122 7.62 1.67 17.35
N ALA A 123 7.64 2.80 16.66
CA ALA A 123 7.33 4.10 17.25
C ALA A 123 5.87 4.23 17.72
N VAL A 124 4.94 3.48 17.09
CA VAL A 124 3.51 3.49 17.44
C VAL A 124 3.08 2.28 18.25
N GLY A 125 4.02 1.46 18.72
CA GLY A 125 3.74 0.34 19.61
C GLY A 125 3.04 -0.86 18.96
N LEU A 126 3.14 -1.01 17.64
CA LEU A 126 2.63 -2.17 16.91
C LEU A 126 3.58 -3.36 16.97
N ALA A 127 4.87 -3.10 17.15
CA ALA A 127 5.92 -4.11 17.19
C ALA A 127 7.02 -3.73 18.18
N ALA A 128 7.62 -4.72 18.82
CA ALA A 128 8.78 -4.51 19.71
C ALA A 128 10.05 -4.16 18.90
N SER A 129 10.22 -4.79 17.73
CA SER A 129 11.27 -4.50 16.75
C SER A 129 10.85 -4.98 15.37
N LEU A 130 11.54 -4.54 14.32
CA LEU A 130 11.29 -5.01 12.95
C LEU A 130 11.68 -6.48 12.78
N ALA A 131 12.78 -6.91 13.40
CA ALA A 131 13.29 -8.28 13.28
C ALA A 131 12.42 -9.30 14.04
N ARG A 132 11.84 -8.89 15.16
CA ARG A 132 10.94 -9.70 16.00
C ARG A 132 9.81 -8.82 16.53
N PRO A 133 8.69 -8.75 15.82
CA PRO A 133 7.55 -7.92 16.21
C PRO A 133 6.96 -8.26 17.58
N GLY A 134 6.95 -9.56 17.97
CA GLY A 134 6.59 -10.03 19.29
C GLY A 134 5.10 -10.05 19.62
N GLY A 135 4.24 -9.57 18.70
CA GLY A 135 2.79 -9.51 18.87
C GLY A 135 2.04 -10.23 17.75
N ASN A 136 0.83 -9.78 17.45
CA ASN A 136 0.01 -10.32 16.38
C ASN A 136 0.19 -9.58 15.03
N VAL A 137 1.21 -8.73 14.89
CA VAL A 137 1.46 -7.90 13.70
C VAL A 137 2.76 -8.28 13.01
N THR A 138 2.74 -8.39 11.70
CA THR A 138 3.91 -8.45 10.81
C THR A 138 3.57 -7.72 9.51
N GLY A 139 4.44 -7.71 8.51
CA GLY A 139 4.14 -7.15 7.20
C GLY A 139 5.27 -6.31 6.61
N PHE A 140 4.89 -5.21 5.96
CA PHE A 140 5.79 -4.29 5.30
C PHE A 140 5.70 -2.89 5.92
N TRP A 141 6.86 -2.34 6.23
CA TRP A 141 7.01 -0.94 6.54
C TRP A 141 7.62 -0.24 5.32
N ASN A 142 6.77 0.33 4.49
CA ASN A 142 7.16 1.19 3.39
C ASN A 142 7.36 2.60 3.93
N GLU A 143 8.49 2.81 4.60
CA GLU A 143 8.87 4.09 5.18
C GLU A 143 8.60 5.22 4.19
N GLY A 144 7.75 6.18 4.62
CA GLY A 144 7.84 7.53 4.09
C GLY A 144 9.18 8.06 4.57
N ASP A 145 10.25 7.61 3.92
CA ASP A 145 11.61 7.88 4.33
C ASP A 145 11.85 9.38 4.21
N GLU A 146 12.42 9.96 5.24
CA GLU A 146 12.95 11.33 5.17
C GLU A 146 13.83 11.49 3.92
N ALA A 147 14.56 10.43 3.53
CA ALA A 147 15.33 10.38 2.30
C ALA A 147 14.47 10.33 1.03
N LEU A 148 13.25 9.75 1.08
CA LEU A 148 12.41 9.56 -0.10
C LEU A 148 11.92 10.90 -0.67
N ILE A 149 11.46 11.84 0.19
CA ILE A 149 11.05 13.17 -0.28
C ILE A 149 12.21 13.92 -0.91
N GLY A 150 13.42 13.81 -0.33
CA GLY A 150 14.64 14.39 -0.91
C GLY A 150 14.95 13.78 -2.28
N LYS A 151 14.83 12.47 -2.42
CA LYS A 151 15.03 11.77 -3.69
C LYS A 151 13.99 12.17 -4.74
N GLN A 152 12.73 12.26 -4.37
CA GLN A 152 11.67 12.69 -5.27
C GLN A 152 11.86 14.13 -5.76
N LEU A 153 12.26 15.04 -4.86
CA LEU A 153 12.60 16.42 -5.23
C LEU A 153 13.85 16.50 -6.14
N ASP A 154 14.90 15.69 -5.89
CA ASP A 154 16.05 15.58 -6.77
C ASP A 154 15.65 15.09 -8.17
N LEU A 155 14.81 14.06 -8.25
CA LEU A 155 14.32 13.54 -9.52
C LEU A 155 13.51 14.59 -10.28
N LEU A 156 12.63 15.34 -9.62
CA LEU A 156 11.88 16.43 -10.24
C LEU A 156 12.82 17.50 -10.79
N LYS A 157 13.82 17.92 -9.99
CA LYS A 157 14.81 18.95 -10.41
C LYS A 157 15.65 18.48 -11.60
N ARG A 158 16.03 17.20 -11.64
CA ARG A 158 16.79 16.62 -12.76
C ARG A 158 15.96 16.45 -14.02
N ALA A 159 14.68 16.11 -13.87
CA ALA A 159 13.75 15.96 -15.00
C ALA A 159 13.38 17.31 -15.62
N VAL A 160 13.30 18.36 -14.82
CA VAL A 160 12.92 19.72 -15.26
C VAL A 160 13.99 20.70 -14.81
N PRO A 161 15.06 20.88 -15.60
CA PRO A 161 16.16 21.79 -15.26
C PRO A 161 15.66 23.22 -15.05
N GLY A 162 16.26 23.91 -14.08
CA GLY A 162 15.90 25.30 -13.76
C GLY A 162 14.81 25.46 -12.69
N ILE A 163 14.22 24.37 -12.20
CA ILE A 163 13.32 24.44 -11.03
C ILE A 163 14.12 24.93 -9.81
N ALA A 164 13.63 26.01 -9.20
CA ALA A 164 14.14 26.59 -7.96
C ALA A 164 13.07 26.70 -6.86
N ARG A 165 11.77 26.70 -7.23
CA ARG A 165 10.66 26.86 -6.29
C ARG A 165 9.66 25.72 -6.47
N VAL A 166 9.43 24.94 -5.41
CA VAL A 166 8.58 23.74 -5.44
C VAL A 166 7.50 23.81 -4.36
N GLY A 167 6.27 23.51 -4.73
CA GLY A 167 5.19 23.25 -3.76
C GLY A 167 5.25 21.81 -3.27
N VAL A 168 4.99 21.63 -1.99
CA VAL A 168 4.84 20.29 -1.38
C VAL A 168 3.41 20.18 -0.88
N MET A 169 2.59 19.44 -1.63
CA MET A 169 1.17 19.25 -1.31
C MET A 169 1.03 18.07 -0.35
N VAL A 170 0.40 18.30 0.78
CA VAL A 170 0.23 17.34 1.88
C VAL A 170 -1.19 17.35 2.41
N ASN A 171 -1.59 16.23 2.99
CA ASN A 171 -2.78 16.20 3.85
C ASN A 171 -2.32 16.27 5.31
N PRO A 172 -2.52 17.39 6.02
CA PRO A 172 -2.05 17.54 7.40
C PRO A 172 -2.76 16.60 8.40
N ASP A 173 -3.90 16.01 8.01
CA ASP A 173 -4.60 15.02 8.81
C ASP A 173 -4.01 13.60 8.62
N ASP A 174 -3.08 13.43 7.68
CA ASP A 174 -2.35 12.18 7.47
C ASP A 174 -1.04 12.19 8.27
N THR A 175 -0.99 11.38 9.31
CA THR A 175 0.20 11.27 10.17
C THR A 175 1.44 10.73 9.45
N ALA A 176 1.30 10.10 8.28
CA ALA A 176 2.40 9.62 7.47
C ALA A 176 3.25 10.76 6.89
N ASP A 177 2.68 11.94 6.69
CA ASP A 177 3.38 13.11 6.15
C ASP A 177 4.27 13.83 7.19
N ALA A 178 4.09 13.55 8.48
CA ALA A 178 4.77 14.29 9.55
C ALA A 178 6.30 14.15 9.53
N LYS A 179 6.83 12.95 9.27
CA LYS A 179 8.29 12.72 9.20
C LYS A 179 8.93 13.30 7.94
N PRO A 180 8.40 13.03 6.72
CA PRO A 180 8.89 13.67 5.50
C PRO A 180 8.91 15.19 5.59
N LEU A 181 7.88 15.82 6.18
CA LEU A 181 7.84 17.27 6.37
C LEU A 181 8.93 17.80 7.28
N LYS A 182 9.34 17.06 8.31
CA LYS A 182 10.48 17.46 9.17
C LYS A 182 11.80 17.45 8.42
N ALA A 183 12.00 16.50 7.49
CA ALA A 183 13.22 16.39 6.68
C ALA A 183 13.25 17.39 5.51
N LEU A 184 12.08 17.89 5.10
CA LEU A 184 11.93 18.75 3.93
C LEU A 184 12.87 19.98 3.92
N PRO A 185 13.05 20.76 5.02
CA PRO A 185 13.96 21.92 4.99
C PRO A 185 15.41 21.55 4.72
N ALA A 186 15.88 20.43 5.26
CA ALA A 186 17.24 19.95 5.03
C ALA A 186 17.42 19.48 3.58
N ALA A 187 16.50 18.69 3.05
CA ALA A 187 16.51 18.24 1.67
C ALA A 187 16.44 19.40 0.68
N ALA A 188 15.55 20.36 0.91
CA ALA A 188 15.41 21.56 0.09
C ALA A 188 16.70 22.37 0.05
N ARG A 189 17.36 22.57 1.19
CA ARG A 189 18.65 23.28 1.28
C ARG A 189 19.76 22.58 0.47
N VAL A 190 19.89 21.26 0.60
CA VAL A 190 20.88 20.47 -0.16
C VAL A 190 20.65 20.61 -1.66
N LEU A 191 19.38 20.62 -2.08
CA LEU A 191 19.01 20.71 -3.50
C LEU A 191 18.97 22.17 -4.01
N GLY A 192 19.15 23.18 -3.15
CA GLY A 192 19.01 24.59 -3.53
C GLY A 192 17.57 24.94 -3.97
N LEU A 193 16.57 24.35 -3.35
CA LEU A 193 15.15 24.58 -3.62
C LEU A 193 14.52 25.45 -2.55
N ALA A 194 13.72 26.44 -2.95
CA ALA A 194 12.75 27.09 -2.08
C ALA A 194 11.46 26.27 -2.08
N VAL A 195 11.03 25.84 -0.90
CA VAL A 195 9.85 24.97 -0.76
C VAL A 195 8.70 25.71 -0.08
N ARG A 196 7.47 25.43 -0.55
CA ARG A 196 6.22 25.92 0.01
C ARG A 196 5.30 24.73 0.30
N VAL A 197 4.92 24.53 1.55
CA VAL A 197 3.92 23.53 1.93
C VAL A 197 2.53 24.04 1.58
N LEU A 198 1.73 23.20 0.93
CA LEU A 198 0.36 23.42 0.54
C LEU A 198 -0.52 22.38 1.24
N ASP A 199 -1.25 22.82 2.25
CA ASP A 199 -2.18 21.98 3.02
C ASP A 199 -3.46 21.74 2.21
N VAL A 200 -3.88 20.48 2.10
CA VAL A 200 -5.09 20.05 1.41
C VAL A 200 -5.75 18.91 2.18
N ARG A 201 -6.93 19.16 2.72
CA ARG A 201 -7.68 18.21 3.56
C ARG A 201 -8.82 17.50 2.84
N ALA A 202 -9.30 18.09 1.75
CA ALA A 202 -10.46 17.58 1.00
C ALA A 202 -10.28 17.83 -0.50
N ALA A 203 -11.03 17.08 -1.33
CA ALA A 203 -10.92 17.16 -2.79
C ALA A 203 -11.34 18.55 -3.35
N GLU A 204 -12.22 19.23 -2.66
CA GLU A 204 -12.69 20.58 -2.99
C GLU A 204 -11.57 21.64 -2.88
N GLU A 205 -10.51 21.33 -2.13
CA GLU A 205 -9.37 22.21 -1.92
C GLU A 205 -8.28 22.05 -3.01
N PHE A 206 -8.37 21.07 -3.90
CA PHE A 206 -7.37 20.89 -4.96
C PHE A 206 -7.25 22.12 -5.86
N GLU A 207 -8.33 22.56 -6.49
CA GLU A 207 -8.28 23.72 -7.38
C GLU A 207 -7.74 24.98 -6.68
N PRO A 208 -8.19 25.35 -5.45
CA PRO A 208 -7.60 26.45 -4.69
C PRO A 208 -6.10 26.30 -4.43
N ALA A 209 -5.63 25.10 -4.08
CA ALA A 209 -4.23 24.83 -3.78
C ALA A 209 -3.33 24.98 -5.03
N PHE A 210 -3.78 24.44 -6.17
CA PHE A 210 -3.07 24.63 -7.45
C PHE A 210 -3.09 26.10 -7.92
N ALA A 211 -4.20 26.80 -7.74
CA ALA A 211 -4.28 28.23 -8.03
C ALA A 211 -3.32 29.04 -7.14
N ALA A 212 -3.17 28.68 -5.87
CA ALA A 212 -2.19 29.28 -4.98
C ALA A 212 -0.76 29.00 -5.47
N ALA A 213 -0.46 27.77 -5.89
CA ALA A 213 0.85 27.40 -6.44
C ALA A 213 1.23 28.27 -7.66
N VAL A 214 0.29 28.46 -8.58
CA VAL A 214 0.49 29.31 -9.77
C VAL A 214 0.68 30.78 -9.36
N ARG A 215 -0.15 31.32 -8.48
CA ARG A 215 -0.07 32.71 -8.00
C ARG A 215 1.27 32.98 -7.29
N GLU A 216 1.77 32.01 -6.52
CA GLU A 216 3.08 32.08 -5.86
C GLU A 216 4.25 31.75 -6.80
N ARG A 217 3.96 31.53 -8.10
CA ARG A 217 4.93 31.22 -9.16
C ARG A 217 5.81 30.00 -8.80
N LEU A 218 5.21 28.96 -8.22
CA LEU A 218 5.90 27.68 -8.06
C LEU A 218 6.15 27.08 -9.44
N GLN A 219 7.26 26.34 -9.56
CA GLN A 219 7.74 25.82 -10.85
C GLN A 219 7.56 24.31 -10.96
N GLY A 220 7.18 23.67 -9.86
CA GLY A 220 6.87 22.25 -9.80
C GLY A 220 6.22 21.88 -8.48
N LEU A 221 5.75 20.65 -8.39
CA LEU A 221 5.06 20.14 -7.21
C LEU A 221 5.62 18.78 -6.80
N HIS A 222 5.68 18.55 -5.51
CA HIS A 222 5.69 17.23 -4.90
C HIS A 222 4.29 16.98 -4.32
N VAL A 223 3.68 15.84 -4.65
CA VAL A 223 2.38 15.42 -4.09
C VAL A 223 2.61 14.22 -3.20
N SER A 224 2.27 14.36 -1.90
CA SER A 224 2.48 13.31 -0.92
C SER A 224 1.64 12.04 -1.21
N PRO A 225 2.08 10.87 -0.74
CA PRO A 225 1.38 9.60 -0.98
C PRO A 225 0.15 9.40 -0.08
N SER A 226 -0.57 10.48 0.26
CA SER A 226 -1.78 10.41 1.08
C SER A 226 -2.92 9.66 0.38
N PRO A 227 -3.75 8.90 1.12
CA PRO A 227 -4.96 8.27 0.58
C PRO A 227 -5.92 9.24 -0.11
N LEU A 228 -6.00 10.49 0.36
CA LEU A 228 -6.80 11.55 -0.27
C LEU A 228 -6.35 11.79 -1.72
N PHE A 229 -5.06 12.02 -1.93
CA PHE A 229 -4.51 12.27 -3.27
C PHE A 229 -4.58 11.01 -4.13
N TYR A 230 -4.30 9.84 -3.56
CA TYR A 230 -4.36 8.57 -4.29
C TYR A 230 -5.77 8.26 -4.80
N ALA A 231 -6.80 8.46 -3.98
CA ALA A 231 -8.19 8.25 -4.38
C ALA A 231 -8.60 9.20 -5.53
N ASN A 232 -8.08 10.43 -5.53
CA ASN A 232 -8.39 11.48 -6.50
C ASN A 232 -7.27 11.72 -7.54
N ARG A 233 -6.38 10.73 -7.75
CA ARG A 233 -5.19 10.90 -8.59
C ARG A 233 -5.46 11.41 -10.00
N THR A 234 -6.54 10.97 -10.64
CA THR A 234 -6.93 11.45 -11.97
C THR A 234 -7.25 12.94 -11.96
N GLN A 235 -7.96 13.43 -10.95
CA GLN A 235 -8.25 14.84 -10.78
C GLN A 235 -6.99 15.66 -10.51
N VAL A 236 -6.17 15.20 -9.56
CA VAL A 236 -4.92 15.88 -9.17
C VAL A 236 -3.95 16.01 -10.36
N THR A 237 -3.74 14.92 -11.11
CA THR A 237 -2.85 14.95 -12.29
C THR A 237 -3.39 15.84 -13.42
N ALA A 238 -4.72 15.82 -13.64
CA ALA A 238 -5.35 16.67 -14.63
C ALA A 238 -5.22 18.17 -14.27
N ILE A 239 -5.38 18.54 -13.00
CA ILE A 239 -5.21 19.93 -12.54
C ILE A 239 -3.74 20.34 -12.70
N ALA A 240 -2.78 19.51 -12.30
CA ALA A 240 -1.35 19.78 -12.46
C ALA A 240 -0.98 20.05 -13.93
N ALA A 241 -1.47 19.22 -14.85
CA ALA A 241 -1.24 19.38 -16.29
C ALA A 241 -1.84 20.69 -16.83
N ARG A 242 -3.10 21.02 -16.47
CA ARG A 242 -3.73 22.28 -16.88
C ARG A 242 -3.02 23.51 -16.31
N ALA A 243 -2.51 23.41 -15.08
CA ALA A 243 -1.78 24.48 -14.42
C ALA A 243 -0.33 24.65 -14.96
N GLY A 244 0.15 23.74 -15.82
CA GLY A 244 1.52 23.73 -16.31
C GLY A 244 2.55 23.48 -15.21
N LEU A 245 2.17 22.76 -14.14
CA LEU A 245 3.02 22.47 -12.99
C LEU A 245 3.54 21.02 -13.07
N PRO A 246 4.80 20.81 -13.49
CA PRO A 246 5.43 19.49 -13.45
C PRO A 246 5.44 18.96 -12.02
N ALA A 247 5.04 17.70 -11.85
CA ALA A 247 4.89 17.14 -10.53
C ALA A 247 5.53 15.74 -10.40
N VAL A 248 6.08 15.48 -9.21
CA VAL A 248 6.52 14.16 -8.76
C VAL A 248 5.54 13.61 -7.72
N TYR A 249 5.25 12.34 -7.84
CA TYR A 249 4.24 11.64 -7.06
C TYR A 249 4.83 10.42 -6.33
N GLY A 250 4.17 10.04 -5.23
CA GLY A 250 4.56 8.92 -4.39
C GLY A 250 4.12 7.54 -4.87
N PHE A 251 3.38 7.41 -5.99
CA PHE A 251 2.95 6.10 -6.51
C PHE A 251 2.87 6.10 -8.04
N ARG A 252 3.20 4.95 -8.65
CA ARG A 252 3.18 4.76 -10.11
C ARG A 252 1.80 5.03 -10.73
N GLU A 253 0.73 4.78 -9.99
CA GLU A 253 -0.65 4.98 -10.43
C GLU A 253 -0.96 6.44 -10.78
N PHE A 254 -0.20 7.39 -10.23
CA PHE A 254 -0.30 8.79 -10.66
C PHE A 254 0.28 8.99 -12.07
N ALA A 255 1.43 8.40 -12.39
CA ALA A 255 2.00 8.49 -13.73
C ALA A 255 1.07 7.83 -14.75
N MET A 256 0.45 6.69 -14.42
CA MET A 256 -0.57 6.02 -15.23
C MET A 256 -1.84 6.87 -15.41
N ALA A 257 -2.17 7.73 -14.45
CA ALA A 257 -3.30 8.65 -14.50
C ALA A 257 -2.99 9.99 -15.20
N GLY A 258 -1.78 10.16 -15.77
CA GLY A 258 -1.35 11.37 -16.45
C GLY A 258 -0.43 12.28 -15.64
N GLY A 259 0.10 11.81 -14.50
CA GLY A 259 1.17 12.50 -13.77
C GLY A 259 2.51 12.43 -14.52
N LEU A 260 3.40 13.40 -14.31
CA LEU A 260 4.66 13.49 -15.05
C LEU A 260 5.68 12.44 -14.59
N ILE A 261 5.92 12.35 -13.28
CA ILE A 261 6.94 11.47 -12.69
C ILE A 261 6.37 10.83 -11.44
N SER A 262 6.63 9.53 -11.25
CA SER A 262 6.43 8.88 -9.96
C SER A 262 7.71 8.17 -9.52
N TYR A 263 7.98 8.19 -8.22
CA TYR A 263 9.06 7.42 -7.62
C TYR A 263 8.63 6.89 -6.26
N ALA A 264 8.44 5.58 -6.17
CA ALA A 264 7.98 4.91 -4.96
C ALA A 264 8.28 3.41 -4.98
N ALA A 265 8.13 2.77 -3.82
CA ALA A 265 8.04 1.32 -3.75
C ALA A 265 6.80 0.80 -4.50
N SER A 266 6.97 -0.31 -5.21
CA SER A 266 5.88 -0.95 -5.95
C SER A 266 4.84 -1.52 -4.99
N LEU A 267 3.67 -0.88 -4.90
CA LEU A 267 2.56 -1.40 -4.10
C LEU A 267 2.09 -2.79 -4.57
N PRO A 268 1.98 -3.06 -5.88
CA PRO A 268 1.66 -4.39 -6.36
C PRO A 268 2.67 -5.46 -5.90
N ASP A 269 3.99 -5.16 -5.89
CA ASP A 269 5.00 -6.10 -5.39
C ASP A 269 4.84 -6.33 -3.88
N ILE A 270 4.69 -5.27 -3.09
CA ILE A 270 4.43 -5.36 -1.65
C ILE A 270 3.22 -6.28 -1.39
N TRP A 271 2.10 -6.08 -2.08
CA TRP A 271 0.88 -6.85 -1.85
C TRP A 271 0.98 -8.29 -2.37
N ARG A 272 1.77 -8.55 -3.42
CA ARG A 272 2.12 -9.91 -3.81
C ARG A 272 2.95 -10.61 -2.73
N ARG A 273 3.90 -9.92 -2.10
CA ARG A 273 4.73 -10.46 -1.00
C ARG A 273 3.95 -10.61 0.30
N ILE A 274 2.95 -9.75 0.58
CA ILE A 274 2.01 -9.92 1.68
C ILE A 274 1.30 -11.28 1.60
N ALA A 275 0.95 -11.76 0.39
CA ALA A 275 0.41 -13.09 0.20
C ALA A 275 1.34 -14.18 0.74
N GLY A 276 2.66 -14.03 0.62
CA GLY A 276 3.65 -14.94 1.20
C GLY A 276 3.67 -14.95 2.73
N LEU A 277 3.44 -13.81 3.37
CA LEU A 277 3.30 -13.74 4.83
C LEU A 277 1.97 -14.33 5.29
N VAL A 278 0.89 -14.09 4.54
CA VAL A 278 -0.41 -14.71 4.78
C VAL A 278 -0.29 -16.25 4.70
N ASP A 279 0.37 -16.78 3.67
CA ASP A 279 0.62 -18.21 3.51
C ASP A 279 1.35 -18.81 4.72
N LYS A 280 2.44 -18.17 5.17
CA LYS A 280 3.19 -18.62 6.35
C LYS A 280 2.29 -18.70 7.60
N ILE A 281 1.43 -17.68 7.79
CA ILE A 281 0.50 -17.64 8.93
C ILE A 281 -0.58 -18.70 8.80
N LEU A 282 -1.16 -18.91 7.61
CA LEU A 282 -2.13 -19.98 7.37
C LEU A 282 -1.54 -21.38 7.59
N LYS A 283 -0.22 -21.52 7.43
CA LYS A 283 0.56 -22.74 7.73
C LYS A 283 1.02 -22.85 9.19
N GLY A 284 0.59 -21.93 10.05
CA GLY A 284 0.81 -21.96 11.49
C GLY A 284 1.99 -21.12 11.99
N ALA A 285 2.63 -20.29 11.16
CA ALA A 285 3.66 -19.39 11.65
C ALA A 285 3.06 -18.31 12.56
N ASN A 286 3.77 -18.00 13.66
CA ASN A 286 3.38 -16.91 14.54
C ASN A 286 3.78 -15.56 13.91
N PRO A 287 2.88 -14.61 13.72
CA PRO A 287 3.20 -13.29 13.17
C PRO A 287 4.28 -12.54 13.96
N GLY A 288 4.34 -12.73 15.27
CA GLY A 288 5.37 -12.12 16.14
C GLY A 288 6.81 -12.58 15.87
N ASP A 289 7.01 -13.72 15.20
CA ASP A 289 8.30 -14.25 14.80
C ASP A 289 8.65 -13.96 13.33
N LEU A 290 7.70 -13.42 12.55
CA LEU A 290 7.91 -13.02 11.16
C LEU A 290 8.40 -11.58 11.11
N PRO A 291 9.61 -11.32 10.57
CA PRO A 291 10.14 -9.96 10.49
C PRO A 291 9.20 -9.02 9.70
N ILE A 292 9.14 -7.77 10.14
CA ILE A 292 8.56 -6.68 9.33
C ILE A 292 9.60 -6.29 8.30
N GLU A 293 9.24 -6.42 7.03
CA GLU A 293 10.14 -6.20 5.91
C GLU A 293 10.06 -4.74 5.42
N ARG A 294 11.15 -4.30 4.74
CA ARG A 294 11.17 -3.04 3.99
C ARG A 294 11.11 -3.33 2.50
N PRO A 295 10.49 -2.46 1.69
CA PRO A 295 10.62 -2.52 0.24
C PRO A 295 12.08 -2.35 -0.15
N THR A 296 12.54 -3.18 -1.08
CA THR A 296 13.91 -3.11 -1.62
C THR A 296 13.92 -2.58 -3.05
N GLN A 297 12.75 -2.54 -3.69
CA GLN A 297 12.59 -2.09 -5.07
C GLN A 297 11.75 -0.82 -5.10
N PHE A 298 12.31 0.21 -5.70
CA PHE A 298 11.65 1.47 -6.00
C PHE A 298 11.61 1.61 -7.51
N GLU A 299 10.49 2.12 -8.03
CA GLU A 299 10.25 2.30 -9.46
C GLU A 299 10.19 3.79 -9.79
N LEU A 300 10.99 4.21 -10.79
CA LEU A 300 10.90 5.51 -11.42
C LEU A 300 10.09 5.37 -12.71
N VAL A 301 8.91 5.97 -12.74
CA VAL A 301 8.07 6.01 -13.96
C VAL A 301 8.00 7.44 -14.47
N VAL A 302 8.21 7.62 -15.77
CA VAL A 302 8.18 8.90 -16.45
C VAL A 302 7.13 8.87 -17.56
N ASN A 303 6.22 9.87 -17.59
CA ASN A 303 5.19 9.98 -18.60
C ASN A 303 5.55 11.05 -19.64
N LEU A 304 6.02 10.60 -20.81
CA LEU A 304 6.40 11.50 -21.91
C LEU A 304 5.19 12.13 -22.60
N LYS A 305 4.00 11.47 -22.60
CA LYS A 305 2.77 12.11 -23.08
C LYS A 305 2.46 13.38 -22.30
N THR A 306 2.58 13.29 -20.97
CA THR A 306 2.38 14.43 -20.08
C THR A 306 3.48 15.47 -20.26
N ALA A 307 4.74 15.07 -20.36
CA ALA A 307 5.84 15.99 -20.64
C ALA A 307 5.57 16.79 -21.93
N LYS A 308 5.21 16.09 -23.01
CA LYS A 308 4.88 16.71 -24.31
C LYS A 308 3.71 17.66 -24.23
N SER A 309 2.63 17.29 -23.52
CA SER A 309 1.45 18.16 -23.34
C SER A 309 1.75 19.44 -22.55
N MET A 310 2.75 19.38 -21.66
CA MET A 310 3.23 20.52 -20.87
C MET A 310 4.33 21.33 -21.57
N GLY A 311 4.75 20.94 -22.80
CA GLY A 311 5.84 21.58 -23.52
C GLY A 311 7.22 21.34 -22.89
N LEU A 312 7.37 20.27 -22.10
CA LEU A 312 8.60 19.92 -21.43
C LEU A 312 9.43 18.93 -22.25
N THR A 313 10.73 19.15 -22.28
CA THR A 313 11.70 18.18 -22.80
C THR A 313 12.45 17.55 -21.61
N ILE A 314 12.20 16.27 -21.39
CA ILE A 314 12.88 15.52 -20.34
C ILE A 314 14.30 15.16 -20.85
N PRO A 315 15.38 15.43 -20.09
CA PRO A 315 16.72 15.12 -20.51
C PRO A 315 16.94 13.61 -20.73
N GLU A 316 17.58 13.24 -21.84
CA GLU A 316 17.86 11.83 -22.16
C GLU A 316 18.63 11.09 -21.03
N PRO A 317 19.65 11.68 -20.38
CA PRO A 317 20.29 11.01 -19.25
C PRO A 317 19.37 10.74 -18.06
N PHE A 318 18.26 11.48 -17.94
CA PHE A 318 17.25 11.22 -16.92
C PHE A 318 16.35 10.05 -17.32
N LEU A 319 15.96 9.94 -18.60
CA LEU A 319 15.16 8.83 -19.10
C LEU A 319 15.86 7.47 -18.95
N LEU A 320 17.18 7.43 -19.03
CA LEU A 320 17.97 6.21 -18.79
C LEU A 320 17.90 5.71 -17.34
N LEU A 321 17.42 6.52 -16.40
CA LEU A 321 17.20 6.11 -15.01
C LEU A 321 15.80 5.54 -14.78
N ALA A 322 14.88 5.74 -15.72
CA ALA A 322 13.50 5.31 -15.56
C ALA A 322 13.39 3.79 -15.72
N ASP A 323 12.67 3.16 -14.81
CA ASP A 323 12.29 1.76 -14.92
C ASP A 323 11.17 1.58 -15.96
N GLU A 324 10.36 2.62 -16.17
CA GLU A 324 9.30 2.65 -17.18
C GLU A 324 9.10 4.06 -17.74
N VAL A 325 8.93 4.12 -19.05
CA VAL A 325 8.59 5.34 -19.79
C VAL A 325 7.24 5.12 -20.51
N ILE A 326 6.27 6.00 -20.22
CA ILE A 326 4.93 5.99 -20.84
C ILE A 326 4.98 6.92 -22.06
N GLU A 327 4.86 6.34 -23.25
CA GLU A 327 4.85 7.04 -24.55
C GLU A 327 3.44 7.17 -25.12
#